data_7d8ac4bea8bce6b3803cf7baf0fd7efb
#
_entry.id   7d8ac4bea8bce6b3803cf7baf0fd7efb
#
_cell.length_a   1.000
_cell.length_b   1.000
_cell.length_c   1.000
_cell.angle_alpha   90.00
_cell.angle_beta   90.00
_cell.angle_gamma   90.00
#
_symmetry.space_group_name_H-M   'P 1'
#
loop_
_entity.id
_entity.type
_entity.pdbx_description
1 polymer ?
#
loop_
_entity_poly.entity_id
_entity_poly.type
_entity_poly.pdbx_seq_one_letter_code
_entity_poly.pdbx_strand_id
1 'polypeptide(L)'
;MALTRISRLSIVFGASLAVLGLMLASVDPEIQYSVDEIMEEPEKFQGSTIFVRGVVSMNSMDNEQMRFILEGVTGEIFVDFTHSPIPDGFDEGRTIAVRGDLITKNGIWLIDSYEIQTGCPSKYES
;
A
#
# COMPACT_ATOMS: atom_id res chain seq x y z
N MET A 1 -0.86 54.15 -3.85
CA MET A 1 -1.93 53.76 -2.96
C MET A 1 -1.43 52.77 -1.94
N ALA A 2 -1.50 53.13 -0.69
CA ALA A 2 -1.02 52.25 0.36
C ALA A 2 -2.04 51.18 0.68
N LEU A 3 -1.64 49.93 0.61
CA LEU A 3 -2.46 48.84 1.04
C LEU A 3 -2.60 48.91 2.57
N THR A 4 -3.80 48.81 3.05
CA THR A 4 -4.01 48.82 4.47
C THR A 4 -3.41 47.58 5.09
N ARG A 5 -3.16 47.63 6.38
CA ARG A 5 -2.62 46.46 7.09
C ARG A 5 -3.56 45.27 6.95
N ILE A 6 -4.88 45.51 6.98
CA ILE A 6 -5.88 44.49 6.84
C ILE A 6 -5.79 43.83 5.45
N SER A 7 -5.58 44.63 4.42
CA SER A 7 -5.44 44.13 3.05
C SER A 7 -4.21 43.25 2.90
N ARG A 8 -3.09 43.64 3.50
CA ARG A 8 -1.87 42.85 3.45
C ARG A 8 -2.03 41.54 4.20
N LEU A 9 -2.67 41.60 5.36
CA LEU A 9 -2.94 40.40 6.13
C LEU A 9 -3.86 39.45 5.41
N SER A 10 -4.86 40.00 4.70
CA SER A 10 -5.77 39.17 3.90
C SER A 10 -5.08 38.45 2.78
N ILE A 11 -4.15 39.12 2.11
CA ILE A 11 -3.38 38.52 1.02
C ILE A 11 -2.50 37.38 1.55
N VAL A 12 -1.80 37.61 2.66
CA VAL A 12 -0.93 36.62 3.26
C VAL A 12 -1.75 35.43 3.74
N PHE A 13 -2.87 35.68 4.40
CA PHE A 13 -3.73 34.62 4.88
C PHE A 13 -4.30 33.78 3.74
N GLY A 14 -4.77 34.43 2.67
CA GLY A 14 -5.28 33.75 1.50
C GLY A 14 -4.23 32.92 0.79
N ALA A 15 -3.01 33.46 0.67
CA ALA A 15 -1.90 32.72 0.07
C ALA A 15 -1.54 31.52 0.92
N SER A 16 -1.52 31.65 2.24
CA SER A 16 -1.23 30.54 3.15
C SER A 16 -2.29 29.45 3.04
N LEU A 17 -3.56 29.82 2.98
CA LEU A 17 -4.64 28.85 2.81
C LEU A 17 -4.55 28.14 1.46
N ALA A 18 -4.18 28.85 0.40
CA ALA A 18 -4.05 28.25 -0.91
C ALA A 18 -2.92 27.21 -0.93
N VAL A 19 -1.78 27.53 -0.34
CA VAL A 19 -0.65 26.60 -0.25
C VAL A 19 -1.02 25.37 0.58
N LEU A 20 -1.67 25.59 1.71
CA LEU A 20 -2.10 24.50 2.56
C LEU A 20 -3.09 23.57 1.84
N GLY A 21 -4.04 24.18 1.12
CA GLY A 21 -5.01 23.40 0.35
C GLY A 21 -4.34 22.59 -0.75
N LEU A 22 -3.35 23.16 -1.43
CA LEU A 22 -2.60 22.43 -2.45
C LEU A 22 -1.81 21.28 -1.84
N MET A 23 -1.20 21.49 -0.67
CA MET A 23 -0.47 20.43 0.00
C MET A 23 -1.39 19.29 0.40
N LEU A 24 -2.56 19.59 0.92
CA LEU A 24 -3.52 18.56 1.30
C LEU A 24 -4.08 17.82 0.08
N ALA A 25 -4.29 18.54 -1.02
CA ALA A 25 -4.79 17.93 -2.25
C ALA A 25 -3.75 17.04 -2.92
N SER A 26 -2.47 17.33 -2.73
CA SER A 26 -1.40 16.57 -3.37
C SER A 26 -0.96 15.36 -2.53
N VAL A 27 -1.44 15.24 -1.31
CA VAL A 27 -1.14 14.08 -0.47
C VAL A 27 -2.22 13.03 -0.67
N ASP A 28 -1.86 11.94 -1.33
CA ASP A 28 -2.75 10.80 -1.43
C ASP A 28 -2.49 9.93 -0.20
N PRO A 29 -3.47 9.82 0.68
CA PRO A 29 -3.28 8.95 1.84
C PRO A 29 -3.20 7.51 1.37
N GLU A 30 -2.13 6.84 1.72
CA GLU A 30 -2.02 5.42 1.44
C GLU A 30 -2.90 4.67 2.43
N ILE A 31 -3.94 4.08 1.91
CA ILE A 31 -4.83 3.27 2.71
C ILE A 31 -4.29 1.85 2.68
N GLN A 32 -4.03 1.31 3.84
CA GLN A 32 -3.60 -0.07 3.95
C GLN A 32 -4.82 -0.96 4.14
N TYR A 33 -4.96 -1.92 3.24
CA TYR A 33 -6.08 -2.86 3.28
C TYR A 33 -5.62 -4.20 3.85
N SER A 34 -6.55 -4.95 4.42
CA SER A 34 -6.31 -6.33 4.75
C SER A 34 -6.62 -7.20 3.53
N VAL A 35 -6.10 -8.41 3.50
CA VAL A 35 -6.41 -9.36 2.44
C VAL A 35 -7.92 -9.61 2.36
N ASP A 36 -8.57 -9.71 3.51
CA ASP A 36 -10.01 -9.97 3.55
C ASP A 36 -10.81 -8.83 2.92
N GLU A 37 -10.40 -7.58 3.14
CA GLU A 37 -11.06 -6.43 2.54
C GLU A 37 -10.96 -6.45 1.02
N ILE A 38 -9.79 -6.80 0.51
CA ILE A 38 -9.58 -6.87 -0.93
C ILE A 38 -10.38 -8.03 -1.53
N MET A 39 -10.36 -9.18 -0.90
CA MET A 39 -11.03 -10.38 -1.42
C MET A 39 -12.53 -10.36 -1.24
N GLU A 40 -13.05 -9.46 -0.46
CA GLU A 40 -14.49 -9.25 -0.34
C GLU A 40 -15.07 -8.67 -1.63
N GLU A 41 -14.38 -7.71 -2.22
CA GLU A 41 -14.78 -7.11 -3.50
C GLU A 41 -13.54 -6.83 -4.34
N PRO A 42 -12.89 -7.88 -4.86
CA PRO A 42 -11.64 -7.68 -5.59
C PRO A 42 -11.83 -6.87 -6.88
N GLU A 43 -12.98 -6.97 -7.50
CA GLU A 43 -13.26 -6.25 -8.74
C GLU A 43 -13.18 -4.73 -8.56
N LYS A 44 -13.49 -4.26 -7.37
CA LYS A 44 -13.43 -2.84 -7.05
C LYS A 44 -12.02 -2.29 -7.11
N PHE A 45 -11.05 -3.14 -6.85
CA PHE A 45 -9.63 -2.75 -6.80
C PHE A 45 -8.86 -3.15 -8.04
N GLN A 46 -9.51 -3.83 -8.98
CA GLN A 46 -8.83 -4.33 -10.18
C GLN A 46 -8.20 -3.19 -10.98
N GLY A 47 -6.93 -3.36 -11.31
CA GLY A 47 -6.19 -2.37 -12.08
C GLY A 47 -5.68 -1.19 -11.25
N SER A 48 -5.97 -1.17 -9.96
CA SER A 48 -5.52 -0.12 -9.05
C SER A 48 -4.31 -0.57 -8.27
N THR A 49 -3.48 0.40 -7.92
CA THR A 49 -2.37 0.15 -7.00
C THR A 49 -2.91 0.11 -5.58
N ILE A 50 -2.65 -0.95 -4.88
CA ILE A 50 -3.14 -1.16 -3.52
C ILE A 50 -1.97 -1.50 -2.59
N PHE A 51 -2.18 -1.24 -1.32
CA PHE A 51 -1.23 -1.56 -0.27
C PHE A 51 -1.93 -2.52 0.70
N VAL A 52 -1.47 -3.76 0.71
CA VAL A 52 -2.17 -4.85 1.40
C VAL A 52 -1.28 -5.44 2.47
N ARG A 53 -1.85 -5.64 3.64
CA ARG A 53 -1.17 -6.28 4.76
C ARG A 53 -1.75 -7.65 5.00
N GLY A 54 -0.89 -8.61 5.26
CA GLY A 54 -1.30 -9.96 5.57
C GLY A 54 -0.13 -10.79 6.04
N VAL A 55 -0.37 -12.07 6.20
CA VAL A 55 0.63 -13.02 6.65
C VAL A 55 1.02 -13.92 5.49
N VAL A 56 2.31 -14.14 5.33
CA VAL A 56 2.80 -15.06 4.29
C VAL A 56 2.46 -16.48 4.72
N SER A 57 1.67 -17.17 3.89
CA SER A 57 1.27 -18.54 4.19
C SER A 57 2.46 -19.48 4.21
N MET A 58 2.45 -20.40 5.15
CA MET A 58 3.51 -21.40 5.25
C MET A 58 3.50 -22.30 4.02
N ASN A 59 4.69 -22.60 3.52
CA ASN A 59 4.89 -23.46 2.34
C ASN A 59 4.26 -22.94 1.06
N SER A 60 4.01 -21.63 0.99
CA SER A 60 3.42 -21.02 -0.21
C SER A 60 4.46 -20.43 -1.17
N MET A 61 5.67 -20.28 -0.71
CA MET A 61 6.73 -19.66 -1.50
C MET A 61 7.11 -20.53 -2.69
N ASP A 62 6.92 -20.00 -3.88
CA ASP A 62 7.27 -20.67 -5.13
C ASP A 62 8.30 -19.82 -5.86
N ASN A 63 9.54 -20.26 -5.81
CA ASN A 63 10.63 -19.51 -6.44
C ASN A 63 10.67 -19.68 -7.95
N GLU A 64 10.04 -20.71 -8.47
CA GLU A 64 10.00 -20.91 -9.92
C GLU A 64 9.03 -19.94 -10.59
N GLN A 65 7.85 -19.80 -10.00
CA GLN A 65 6.85 -18.87 -10.50
C GLN A 65 6.98 -17.49 -9.88
N MET A 66 7.83 -17.37 -8.87
CA MET A 66 8.05 -16.13 -8.13
C MET A 66 6.76 -15.59 -7.52
N ARG A 67 6.10 -16.46 -6.79
CA ARG A 67 4.82 -16.15 -6.11
C ARG A 67 4.81 -16.71 -4.72
N PHE A 68 3.98 -16.09 -3.90
CA PHE A 68 3.61 -16.66 -2.60
C PHE A 68 2.15 -16.30 -2.30
N ILE A 69 1.61 -16.87 -1.25
CA ILE A 69 0.24 -16.59 -0.84
C ILE A 69 0.28 -15.68 0.38
N LEU A 70 -0.46 -14.59 0.29
CA LEU A 70 -0.66 -13.67 1.41
C LEU A 70 -2.05 -13.96 1.97
N GLU A 71 -2.11 -14.32 3.25
CA GLU A 71 -3.38 -14.68 3.84
C GLU A 71 -3.85 -13.66 4.85
N GLY A 72 -5.17 -13.48 4.91
CA GLY A 72 -5.85 -12.71 5.93
C GLY A 72 -6.45 -13.66 6.95
N VAL A 73 -7.55 -13.23 7.58
CA VAL A 73 -8.25 -14.04 8.55
C VAL A 73 -9.09 -15.11 7.85
N THR A 74 -9.79 -14.74 6.78
CA THR A 74 -10.68 -15.64 6.05
C THR A 74 -10.33 -15.80 4.58
N GLY A 75 -9.56 -14.88 4.03
CA GLY A 75 -9.22 -14.89 2.61
C GLY A 75 -7.72 -14.98 2.38
N GLU A 76 -7.37 -15.27 1.15
CA GLU A 76 -5.97 -15.30 0.72
C GLU A 76 -5.86 -14.82 -0.70
N ILE A 77 -4.68 -14.34 -1.08
CA ILE A 77 -4.42 -13.84 -2.41
C ILE A 77 -2.98 -14.17 -2.81
N PHE A 78 -2.78 -14.43 -4.09
CA PHE A 78 -1.42 -14.63 -4.59
C PHE A 78 -0.70 -13.30 -4.74
N VAL A 79 0.60 -13.32 -4.48
CA VAL A 79 1.46 -12.16 -4.69
C VAL A 79 2.59 -12.59 -5.62
N ASP A 80 2.72 -11.87 -6.73
CA ASP A 80 3.79 -12.08 -7.69
C ASP A 80 4.92 -11.12 -7.36
N PHE A 81 6.09 -11.64 -7.05
CA PHE A 81 7.23 -10.81 -6.68
C PHE A 81 8.31 -10.76 -7.77
N THR A 82 7.94 -11.03 -9.01
CA THR A 82 8.87 -10.97 -10.14
C THR A 82 9.52 -9.59 -10.26
N HIS A 83 8.76 -8.54 -9.97
CA HIS A 83 9.21 -7.16 -10.12
C HIS A 83 9.57 -6.49 -8.80
N SER A 84 9.59 -7.23 -7.72
CA SER A 84 9.97 -6.65 -6.44
C SER A 84 10.93 -7.57 -5.70
N PRO A 85 12.01 -7.00 -5.17
CA PRO A 85 12.97 -7.80 -4.43
C PRO A 85 12.38 -8.27 -3.11
N ILE A 86 12.80 -9.43 -2.67
CA ILE A 86 12.44 -9.94 -1.36
C ILE A 86 13.31 -9.23 -0.32
N PRO A 87 12.72 -8.49 0.61
CA PRO A 87 13.51 -7.77 1.61
C PRO A 87 14.08 -8.68 2.67
N ASP A 88 15.09 -8.17 3.36
CA ASP A 88 15.62 -8.85 4.53
C ASP A 88 14.52 -8.96 5.59
N GLY A 89 14.49 -10.06 6.28
CA GLY A 89 13.47 -10.31 7.30
C GLY A 89 12.19 -10.91 6.76
N PHE A 90 12.10 -11.11 5.45
CA PHE A 90 10.97 -11.80 4.86
C PHE A 90 11.05 -13.28 5.20
N ASP A 91 9.94 -13.83 5.67
CA ASP A 91 9.84 -15.24 5.99
C ASP A 91 8.38 -15.67 5.96
N GLU A 92 8.15 -16.93 5.68
CA GLU A 92 6.80 -17.48 5.75
C GLU A 92 6.31 -17.42 7.19
N GLY A 93 5.01 -17.17 7.35
CA GLY A 93 4.41 -17.03 8.66
C GLY A 93 4.53 -15.64 9.27
N ARG A 94 5.24 -14.73 8.63
CA ARG A 94 5.37 -13.36 9.12
C ARG A 94 4.38 -12.43 8.46
N THR A 95 4.04 -11.37 9.17
CA THR A 95 3.20 -10.30 8.64
C THR A 95 4.04 -9.39 7.77
N ILE A 96 3.55 -9.12 6.59
CA ILE A 96 4.19 -8.20 5.66
C ILE A 96 3.14 -7.27 5.06
N ALA A 97 3.61 -6.23 4.40
CA ALA A 97 2.76 -5.35 3.61
C ALA A 97 3.28 -5.35 2.16
N VAL A 98 2.38 -5.42 1.21
CA VAL A 98 2.70 -5.50 -0.21
C VAL A 98 2.02 -4.37 -0.94
N ARG A 99 2.79 -3.64 -1.74
CA ARG A 99 2.26 -2.61 -2.62
C ARG A 99 2.36 -3.10 -4.05
N GLY A 100 1.26 -3.08 -4.77
CA GLY A 100 1.25 -3.49 -6.16
C GLY A 100 -0.12 -3.31 -6.77
N ASP A 101 -0.24 -3.72 -8.02
CA ASP A 101 -1.49 -3.65 -8.74
C ASP A 101 -2.27 -4.96 -8.59
N LEU A 102 -3.56 -4.83 -8.35
CA LEU A 102 -4.42 -6.00 -8.31
C LEU A 102 -4.82 -6.35 -9.74
N ILE A 103 -4.44 -7.54 -10.18
CA ILE A 103 -4.72 -8.02 -11.52
C ILE A 103 -5.34 -9.41 -11.45
N THR A 104 -5.89 -9.85 -12.56
CA THR A 104 -6.29 -11.26 -12.73
C THR A 104 -5.39 -11.91 -13.76
N LYS A 105 -5.03 -13.15 -13.49
CA LYS A 105 -4.24 -13.94 -14.41
C LYS A 105 -4.77 -15.37 -14.37
N ASN A 106 -5.24 -15.84 -15.52
CA ASN A 106 -5.85 -17.17 -15.62
C ASN A 106 -7.02 -17.37 -14.65
N GLY A 107 -7.80 -16.30 -14.43
CA GLY A 107 -8.94 -16.34 -13.53
C GLY A 107 -8.62 -16.26 -12.05
N ILE A 108 -7.34 -16.04 -11.72
CA ILE A 108 -6.88 -15.95 -10.34
C ILE A 108 -6.53 -14.51 -10.02
N TRP A 109 -6.98 -14.03 -8.87
CA TRP A 109 -6.61 -12.70 -8.38
C TRP A 109 -5.19 -12.73 -7.87
N LEU A 110 -4.41 -11.74 -8.28
CA LEU A 110 -2.98 -11.68 -8.02
C LEU A 110 -2.56 -10.24 -7.81
N ILE A 111 -1.65 -10.01 -6.87
CA ILE A 111 -1.03 -8.71 -6.71
C ILE A 111 0.32 -8.75 -7.44
N ASP A 112 0.47 -7.90 -8.47
CA ASP A 112 1.75 -7.71 -9.13
C ASP A 112 2.52 -6.70 -8.30
N SER A 113 3.37 -7.19 -7.42
CA SER A 113 3.99 -6.35 -6.39
C SER A 113 5.16 -5.54 -6.91
N TYR A 114 5.23 -4.31 -6.43
CA TYR A 114 6.35 -3.41 -6.68
C TYR A 114 7.26 -3.31 -5.46
N GLU A 115 6.67 -3.45 -4.28
CA GLU A 115 7.39 -3.29 -3.04
C GLU A 115 6.81 -4.21 -1.99
N ILE A 116 7.68 -4.87 -1.26
CA ILE A 116 7.30 -5.72 -0.14
C ILE A 116 7.99 -5.16 1.09
N GLN A 117 7.21 -4.86 2.12
CA GLN A 117 7.72 -4.35 3.38
C GLN A 117 7.51 -5.39 4.45
N THR A 118 8.58 -5.78 5.10
CA THR A 118 8.47 -6.65 6.27
C THR A 118 7.95 -5.82 7.44
N GLY A 119 7.36 -6.47 8.41
CA GLY A 119 6.81 -5.79 9.56
C GLY A 119 7.83 -4.88 10.22
N CYS A 120 7.35 -3.96 11.02
CA CYS A 120 8.19 -2.98 11.66
C CYS A 120 9.43 -3.62 12.21
N PRO A 121 10.61 -3.09 11.90
CA PRO A 121 11.80 -3.55 12.54
C PRO A 121 11.57 -3.42 14.02
N SER A 122 11.71 -4.53 14.67
CA SER A 122 11.46 -4.59 16.08
C SER A 122 12.61 -3.98 16.85
N LYS A 123 12.75 -2.67 16.72
CA LYS A 123 13.68 -1.94 17.57
C LYS A 123 13.31 -2.11 19.01
N TYR A 124 12.06 -2.40 19.24
CA TYR A 124 11.48 -2.47 20.55
C TYR A 124 11.35 -3.88 21.05
N GLU A 125 11.65 -4.81 20.19
CA GLU A 125 11.73 -6.20 20.55
C GLU A 125 13.18 -6.53 20.69
N SER A 126 13.64 -6.54 21.77
CA SER A 126 15.00 -7.01 21.98
C SER A 126 14.97 -8.32 22.69
#